data_5b6fe70f3f40f94dac4b300c4d840057
#
_entry.id   5b6fe70f3f40f94dac4b300c4d840057
#
_cell.length_a   1.000
_cell.length_b   1.000
_cell.length_c   1.000
_cell.angle_alpha   90.00
_cell.angle_beta   90.00
_cell.angle_gamma   90.00
#
_symmetry.space_group_name_H-M   'P 1'
#
loop_
_entity.id
_entity.type
_entity.pdbx_description
1 polymer ?
#
loop_
_entity_poly.entity_id
_entity_poly.type
_entity_poly.pdbx_seq_one_letter_code
_entity_poly.pdbx_strand_id
1 'polypeptide(L)'
;GNLDVAMLERSFNEIIKRHESLRTTFAARDGGGEPQQQVHPELTVSIRVTALDQLAEEQREARLLALASEEAVTPFDLSRLPLIRVTLFRLGASEHVLLVNVHHIVADGLSFGVLLNELDTFYRALRPPELAVQYGDFAHWQRQTQAHESAHDDQLEFWRTQLAGNLSALELPADRHRPAVQSFAGSDVLFTIPPALAQQLRDLGGRAGCTAFMTMLAAFQVLLHRHAGVDDIVIGTPIALRTRSELEPLIGNFLNMVALRCDLAGDPTFV
;
A
#
# COMPACT_ATOMS: atom_id res chain seq x y z
N GLY A 1 -13.33 1.02 -24.68
CA GLY A 1 -13.60 2.15 -25.56
C GLY A 1 -12.37 2.57 -26.33
N ASN A 2 -12.51 3.55 -27.24
CA ASN A 2 -11.34 4.14 -27.91
C ASN A 2 -10.52 4.90 -26.88
N LEU A 3 -9.26 4.49 -26.70
CA LEU A 3 -8.32 5.09 -25.76
C LEU A 3 -7.34 5.99 -26.52
N ASP A 4 -7.24 7.27 -26.12
CA ASP A 4 -6.18 8.16 -26.57
C ASP A 4 -4.93 7.93 -25.71
N VAL A 5 -3.99 7.14 -26.24
CA VAL A 5 -2.75 6.79 -25.52
C VAL A 5 -1.87 8.01 -25.29
N ALA A 6 -1.88 8.98 -26.23
CA ALA A 6 -1.09 10.20 -26.07
C ALA A 6 -1.67 11.10 -24.96
N MET A 7 -2.99 11.16 -24.85
CA MET A 7 -3.65 11.87 -23.75
C MET A 7 -3.39 11.15 -22.41
N LEU A 8 -3.44 9.82 -22.38
CA LEU A 8 -3.13 9.03 -21.18
C LEU A 8 -1.71 9.28 -20.70
N GLU A 9 -0.73 9.26 -21.62
CA GLU A 9 0.68 9.55 -21.30
C GLU A 9 0.87 10.97 -20.77
N ARG A 10 0.24 11.95 -21.41
CA ARG A 10 0.26 13.33 -20.91
C ARG A 10 -0.34 13.43 -19.51
N SER A 11 -1.44 12.74 -19.24
CA SER A 11 -2.10 12.73 -17.93
C SER A 11 -1.18 12.18 -16.83
N PHE A 12 -0.47 11.08 -17.08
CA PHE A 12 0.54 10.56 -16.15
C PHE A 12 1.66 11.56 -15.90
N ASN A 13 2.15 12.22 -16.93
CA ASN A 13 3.21 13.21 -16.80
C ASN A 13 2.77 14.48 -16.04
N GLU A 14 1.50 14.90 -16.19
CA GLU A 14 0.94 15.97 -15.34
C GLU A 14 0.84 15.57 -13.87
N ILE A 15 0.47 14.30 -13.56
CA ILE A 15 0.45 13.77 -12.20
C ILE A 15 1.89 13.74 -11.62
N ILE A 16 2.86 13.25 -12.37
CA ILE A 16 4.27 13.19 -11.96
C ILE A 16 4.83 14.59 -11.69
N LYS A 17 4.51 15.56 -12.53
CA LYS A 17 4.90 16.95 -12.35
C LYS A 17 4.29 17.53 -11.08
N ARG A 18 3.04 17.18 -10.78
CA ARG A 18 2.26 17.68 -9.64
C ARG A 18 2.76 17.11 -8.30
N HIS A 19 3.10 15.82 -8.25
CA HIS A 19 3.49 15.10 -7.03
C HIS A 19 5.00 14.87 -6.99
N GLU A 20 5.68 15.58 -6.11
CA GLU A 20 7.14 15.49 -5.94
C GLU A 20 7.62 14.09 -5.55
N SER A 21 6.81 13.34 -4.79
CA SER A 21 7.12 11.96 -4.40
C SER A 21 7.44 11.06 -5.59
N LEU A 22 6.71 11.21 -6.72
CA LEU A 22 6.88 10.40 -7.92
C LEU A 22 8.18 10.70 -8.70
N ARG A 23 8.82 11.83 -8.40
CA ARG A 23 10.12 12.24 -8.99
C ARG A 23 11.22 12.40 -7.93
N THR A 24 11.11 11.61 -6.85
CA THR A 24 12.06 11.57 -5.75
C THR A 24 12.89 10.30 -5.81
N THR A 25 14.20 10.42 -5.62
CA THR A 25 15.13 9.29 -5.41
C THR A 25 15.60 9.24 -3.97
N PHE A 26 16.12 8.08 -3.59
CA PHE A 26 16.59 7.79 -2.24
C PHE A 26 18.01 7.24 -2.33
N ALA A 27 18.97 7.96 -1.79
CA ALA A 27 20.37 7.54 -1.78
C ALA A 27 20.98 7.70 -0.40
N ALA A 28 21.86 6.79 -0.02
CA ALA A 28 22.71 7.00 1.14
C ALA A 28 23.73 8.09 0.81
N ARG A 29 24.06 8.94 1.79
CA ARG A 29 25.18 9.87 1.67
C ARG A 29 26.49 9.10 1.54
N ASP A 30 27.41 9.64 0.73
CA ASP A 30 28.79 9.15 0.67
C ASP A 30 29.38 9.02 2.09
N GLY A 31 29.81 7.81 2.44
CA GLY A 31 30.36 7.53 3.77
C GLY A 31 29.40 6.85 4.77
N GLY A 32 28.23 6.38 4.34
CA GLY A 32 27.34 5.55 5.19
C GLY A 32 26.41 6.34 6.10
N GLY A 33 26.03 7.56 5.72
CA GLY A 33 25.06 8.39 6.42
C GLY A 33 23.60 7.94 6.21
N GLU A 34 22.67 8.62 6.90
CA GLU A 34 21.24 8.39 6.75
C GLU A 34 20.79 8.58 5.28
N PRO A 35 19.85 7.73 4.80
CA PRO A 35 19.26 7.90 3.47
C PRO A 35 18.62 9.29 3.31
N GLN A 36 18.81 9.89 2.16
CA GLN A 36 18.23 11.20 1.82
C GLN A 36 17.26 11.07 0.67
N GLN A 37 16.18 11.83 0.75
CA GLN A 37 15.25 12.06 -0.34
C GLN A 37 15.80 13.19 -1.22
N GLN A 38 15.90 12.95 -2.52
CA GLN A 38 16.26 13.96 -3.51
C GLN A 38 15.12 14.14 -4.49
N VAL A 39 14.46 15.28 -4.41
CA VAL A 39 13.42 15.67 -5.37
C VAL A 39 14.10 16.19 -6.64
N HIS A 40 13.77 15.58 -7.78
CA HIS A 40 14.26 16.03 -9.08
C HIS A 40 13.30 17.06 -9.69
N PRO A 41 13.81 18.07 -10.42
CA PRO A 41 12.99 19.12 -10.98
C PRO A 41 11.99 18.58 -12.01
N GLU A 42 12.37 17.55 -12.78
CA GLU A 42 11.58 17.02 -13.87
C GLU A 42 11.71 15.49 -13.94
N LEU A 43 10.64 14.84 -14.37
CA LEU A 43 10.60 13.45 -14.78
C LEU A 43 9.51 13.31 -15.84
N THR A 44 9.85 12.69 -16.94
CA THR A 44 8.89 12.26 -17.96
C THR A 44 8.94 10.75 -18.10
N VAL A 45 7.78 10.11 -18.11
CA VAL A 45 7.63 8.68 -18.35
C VAL A 45 6.87 8.45 -19.65
N SER A 46 7.24 7.41 -20.38
CA SER A 46 6.52 6.95 -21.56
C SER A 46 5.73 5.69 -21.21
N ILE A 47 4.53 5.58 -21.75
CA ILE A 47 3.69 4.39 -21.62
C ILE A 47 4.18 3.34 -22.60
N ARG A 48 4.63 2.19 -22.07
CA ARG A 48 4.95 1.03 -22.91
C ARG A 48 3.66 0.40 -23.41
N VAL A 49 3.42 0.41 -24.72
CA VAL A 49 2.27 -0.25 -25.34
C VAL A 49 2.68 -1.65 -25.81
N THR A 50 2.00 -2.68 -25.31
CA THR A 50 2.22 -4.07 -25.70
C THR A 50 0.95 -4.60 -26.38
N ALA A 51 1.05 -4.94 -27.66
CA ALA A 51 -0.05 -5.46 -28.44
C ALA A 51 -0.23 -6.97 -28.19
N LEU A 52 -1.38 -7.36 -27.65
CA LEU A 52 -1.79 -8.74 -27.46
C LEU A 52 -2.97 -9.13 -28.36
N ASP A 53 -3.54 -8.17 -29.05
CA ASP A 53 -4.65 -8.33 -29.99
C ASP A 53 -4.33 -9.22 -31.20
N GLN A 54 -3.04 -9.46 -31.45
CA GLN A 54 -2.57 -10.38 -32.48
C GLN A 54 -2.58 -11.85 -32.06
N LEU A 55 -2.72 -12.14 -30.75
CA LEU A 55 -2.81 -13.49 -30.22
C LEU A 55 -4.25 -14.03 -30.30
N ALA A 56 -4.39 -15.35 -30.36
CA ALA A 56 -5.69 -15.99 -30.16
C ALA A 56 -6.28 -15.65 -28.79
N GLU A 57 -7.59 -15.51 -28.71
CA GLU A 57 -8.30 -15.01 -27.52
C GLU A 57 -7.94 -15.83 -26.26
N GLU A 58 -7.85 -17.15 -26.40
CA GLU A 58 -7.53 -18.08 -25.31
C GLU A 58 -6.10 -17.90 -24.77
N GLN A 59 -5.21 -17.29 -25.56
CA GLN A 59 -3.80 -17.05 -25.18
C GLN A 59 -3.56 -15.67 -24.58
N ARG A 60 -4.47 -14.71 -24.82
CA ARG A 60 -4.28 -13.30 -24.41
C ARG A 60 -4.19 -13.15 -22.91
N GLU A 61 -5.11 -13.76 -22.17
CA GLU A 61 -5.14 -13.66 -20.71
C GLU A 61 -3.90 -14.27 -20.07
N ALA A 62 -3.53 -15.48 -20.48
CA ALA A 62 -2.32 -16.14 -19.97
C ALA A 62 -1.06 -15.32 -20.26
N ARG A 63 -0.95 -14.73 -21.46
CA ARG A 63 0.19 -13.89 -21.82
C ARG A 63 0.19 -12.56 -21.05
N LEU A 64 -0.97 -11.94 -20.86
CA LEU A 64 -1.14 -10.75 -20.04
C LEU A 64 -0.66 -10.98 -18.61
N LEU A 65 -1.14 -12.07 -17.98
CA LEU A 65 -0.77 -12.41 -16.59
C LEU A 65 0.73 -12.69 -16.46
N ALA A 66 1.33 -13.40 -17.42
CA ALA A 66 2.76 -13.65 -17.44
C ALA A 66 3.57 -12.35 -17.49
N LEU A 67 3.23 -11.43 -18.42
CA LEU A 67 3.91 -10.14 -18.55
C LEU A 67 3.69 -9.23 -17.34
N ALA A 68 2.49 -9.23 -16.77
CA ALA A 68 2.20 -8.47 -15.55
C ALA A 68 3.01 -8.99 -14.36
N SER A 69 3.15 -10.32 -14.24
CA SER A 69 3.98 -10.95 -13.21
C SER A 69 5.47 -10.64 -13.38
N GLU A 70 5.98 -10.69 -14.61
CA GLU A 70 7.37 -10.29 -14.92
C GLU A 70 7.63 -8.83 -14.51
N GLU A 71 6.71 -7.92 -14.85
CA GLU A 71 6.81 -6.50 -14.49
C GLU A 71 6.73 -6.27 -12.98
N ALA A 72 5.83 -7.00 -12.28
CA ALA A 72 5.63 -6.86 -10.84
C ALA A 72 6.89 -7.24 -10.03
N VAL A 73 7.63 -8.27 -10.45
CA VAL A 73 8.85 -8.71 -9.76
C VAL A 73 10.13 -7.99 -10.22
N THR A 74 10.04 -7.16 -11.27
CA THR A 74 11.18 -6.38 -11.74
C THR A 74 11.54 -5.31 -10.71
N PRO A 75 12.73 -5.34 -10.09
CA PRO A 75 13.07 -4.41 -9.02
C PRO A 75 13.18 -2.97 -9.52
N PHE A 76 13.00 -2.04 -8.58
CA PHE A 76 13.35 -0.64 -8.75
C PHE A 76 14.69 -0.35 -8.09
N ASP A 77 15.51 0.47 -8.74
CA ASP A 77 16.69 1.08 -8.11
C ASP A 77 16.26 2.40 -7.47
N LEU A 78 16.23 2.45 -6.14
CA LEU A 78 15.76 3.64 -5.40
C LEU A 78 16.63 4.88 -5.62
N SER A 79 17.87 4.69 -6.08
CA SER A 79 18.79 5.79 -6.40
C SER A 79 18.56 6.39 -7.77
N ARG A 80 17.65 5.82 -8.58
CA ARG A 80 17.40 6.22 -9.97
C ARG A 80 15.92 6.35 -10.28
N LEU A 81 15.56 7.38 -11.01
CA LEU A 81 14.23 7.51 -11.60
C LEU A 81 14.08 6.67 -12.87
N PRO A 82 12.87 6.24 -13.20
CA PRO A 82 11.60 6.42 -12.48
C PRO A 82 11.34 5.35 -11.42
N LEU A 83 10.62 5.69 -10.36
CA LEU A 83 10.05 4.75 -9.38
C LEU A 83 8.58 4.41 -9.66
N ILE A 84 8.13 4.71 -10.85
CA ILE A 84 6.82 4.36 -11.42
C ILE A 84 7.03 3.86 -12.85
N ARG A 85 6.38 2.75 -13.21
CA ARG A 85 6.36 2.20 -14.57
C ARG A 85 4.92 1.99 -15.01
N VAL A 86 4.63 2.37 -16.25
CA VAL A 86 3.27 2.27 -16.83
C VAL A 86 3.33 1.45 -18.11
N THR A 87 2.55 0.39 -18.15
CA THR A 87 2.40 -0.48 -19.33
C THR A 87 0.94 -0.59 -19.72
N LEU A 88 0.65 -0.39 -20.99
CA LEU A 88 -0.67 -0.54 -21.58
C LEU A 88 -0.68 -1.79 -22.46
N PHE A 89 -1.47 -2.78 -22.07
CA PHE A 89 -1.72 -3.97 -22.90
C PHE A 89 -2.95 -3.73 -23.76
N ARG A 90 -2.79 -3.85 -25.08
CA ARG A 90 -3.92 -3.76 -26.01
C ARG A 90 -4.43 -5.17 -26.32
N LEU A 91 -5.66 -5.47 -25.89
CA LEU A 91 -6.30 -6.77 -26.09
C LEU A 91 -7.22 -6.76 -27.33
N GLY A 92 -7.63 -5.58 -27.77
CA GLY A 92 -8.50 -5.37 -28.92
C GLY A 92 -8.60 -3.90 -29.28
N ALA A 93 -9.40 -3.58 -30.29
CA ALA A 93 -9.57 -2.20 -30.75
C ALA A 93 -10.12 -1.26 -29.64
N SER A 94 -10.94 -1.78 -28.74
CA SER A 94 -11.58 -1.01 -27.66
C SER A 94 -11.34 -1.60 -26.26
N GLU A 95 -10.45 -2.59 -26.16
CA GLU A 95 -10.15 -3.29 -24.93
C GLU A 95 -8.67 -3.18 -24.57
N HIS A 96 -8.42 -2.66 -23.38
CA HIS A 96 -7.07 -2.37 -22.88
C HIS A 96 -6.97 -2.72 -21.40
N VAL A 97 -5.78 -3.12 -20.99
CA VAL A 97 -5.42 -3.27 -19.57
C VAL A 97 -4.25 -2.36 -19.27
N LEU A 98 -4.43 -1.50 -18.28
CA LEU A 98 -3.41 -0.57 -17.79
C LEU A 98 -2.75 -1.18 -16.54
N LEU A 99 -1.45 -1.45 -16.62
CA LEU A 99 -0.62 -1.84 -15.49
C LEU A 99 0.19 -0.64 -15.02
N VAL A 100 -0.01 -0.27 -13.76
CA VAL A 100 0.77 0.77 -13.08
C VAL A 100 1.54 0.12 -11.95
N ASN A 101 2.86 0.06 -12.08
CA ASN A 101 3.77 -0.47 -11.07
C ASN A 101 4.51 0.69 -10.42
N VAL A 102 4.37 0.84 -9.11
CA VAL A 102 4.96 1.95 -8.34
C VAL A 102 5.67 1.37 -7.12
N HIS A 103 6.89 1.84 -6.85
CA HIS A 103 7.57 1.42 -5.63
C HIS A 103 6.85 1.99 -4.39
N HIS A 104 6.63 1.16 -3.38
CA HIS A 104 5.85 1.52 -2.20
C HIS A 104 6.45 2.68 -1.38
N ILE A 105 7.75 2.99 -1.57
CA ILE A 105 8.41 4.13 -0.90
C ILE A 105 7.84 5.49 -1.36
N VAL A 106 7.26 5.59 -2.55
CA VAL A 106 6.70 6.82 -3.13
C VAL A 106 5.18 6.85 -3.22
N ALA A 107 4.51 5.74 -2.90
CA ALA A 107 3.05 5.66 -2.93
C ALA A 107 2.54 4.57 -1.98
N ASP A 108 1.42 4.81 -1.32
CA ASP A 108 0.65 3.85 -0.52
C ASP A 108 -0.66 3.45 -1.21
N GLY A 109 -1.45 2.58 -0.56
CA GLY A 109 -2.73 2.14 -1.12
C GLY A 109 -3.72 3.28 -1.37
N LEU A 110 -3.77 4.30 -0.50
CA LEU A 110 -4.65 5.46 -0.67
C LEU A 110 -4.17 6.36 -1.81
N SER A 111 -2.87 6.40 -2.08
CA SER A 111 -2.29 7.12 -3.21
C SER A 111 -2.82 6.65 -4.55
N PHE A 112 -3.21 5.37 -4.69
CA PHE A 112 -3.83 4.87 -5.92
C PHE A 112 -5.21 5.48 -6.16
N GLY A 113 -5.98 5.75 -5.12
CA GLY A 113 -7.25 6.49 -5.24
C GLY A 113 -7.04 7.91 -5.78
N VAL A 114 -6.02 8.61 -5.25
CA VAL A 114 -5.64 9.93 -5.74
C VAL A 114 -5.17 9.86 -7.20
N LEU A 115 -4.28 8.92 -7.52
CA LEU A 115 -3.74 8.73 -8.87
C LEU A 115 -4.86 8.48 -9.89
N LEU A 116 -5.82 7.60 -9.60
CA LEU A 116 -6.92 7.29 -10.52
C LEU A 116 -7.88 8.48 -10.71
N ASN A 117 -8.19 9.21 -9.64
CA ASN A 117 -9.03 10.41 -9.70
C ASN A 117 -8.37 11.53 -10.52
N GLU A 118 -7.08 11.75 -10.31
CA GLU A 118 -6.33 12.75 -11.07
C GLU A 118 -6.11 12.31 -12.52
N LEU A 119 -5.92 11.01 -12.77
CA LEU A 119 -5.82 10.47 -14.12
C LEU A 119 -7.10 10.74 -14.92
N ASP A 120 -8.29 10.48 -14.34
CA ASP A 120 -9.57 10.80 -14.97
C ASP A 120 -9.70 12.31 -15.21
N THR A 121 -9.29 13.12 -14.23
CA THR A 121 -9.36 14.59 -14.32
C THR A 121 -8.49 15.13 -15.47
N PHE A 122 -7.22 14.73 -15.51
CA PHE A 122 -6.30 15.18 -16.57
C PHE A 122 -6.64 14.60 -17.93
N TYR A 123 -7.09 13.34 -18.00
CA TYR A 123 -7.53 12.71 -19.24
C TYR A 123 -8.72 13.44 -19.87
N ARG A 124 -9.58 14.06 -19.06
CA ARG A 124 -10.67 14.95 -19.51
C ARG A 124 -10.22 16.39 -19.79
N ALA A 125 -8.92 16.64 -19.78
CA ALA A 125 -8.34 17.98 -19.92
C ALA A 125 -8.82 18.99 -18.86
N LEU A 126 -9.18 18.51 -17.67
CA LEU A 126 -9.49 19.30 -16.48
C LEU A 126 -8.24 19.45 -15.61
N ARG A 127 -8.31 20.30 -14.60
CA ARG A 127 -7.22 20.50 -13.63
C ARG A 127 -7.73 20.33 -12.21
N PRO A 128 -7.08 19.47 -11.39
CA PRO A 128 -7.39 19.40 -9.97
C PRO A 128 -6.94 20.69 -9.26
N PRO A 129 -7.51 21.01 -8.06
CA PRO A 129 -7.05 22.13 -7.23
C PRO A 129 -5.54 22.01 -6.93
N GLU A 130 -4.86 23.13 -6.72
CA GLU A 130 -3.44 23.12 -6.34
C GLU A 130 -3.22 22.40 -4.99
N LEU A 131 -2.07 21.74 -4.85
CA LEU A 131 -1.68 21.12 -3.59
C LEU A 131 -1.14 22.20 -2.65
N ALA A 132 -1.66 22.22 -1.42
CA ALA A 132 -1.21 23.17 -0.40
C ALA A 132 0.20 22.83 0.12
N VAL A 133 0.56 21.55 0.08
CA VAL A 133 1.84 21.01 0.57
C VAL A 133 2.28 19.85 -0.32
N GLN A 134 3.54 19.42 -0.18
CA GLN A 134 4.11 18.27 -0.84
C GLN A 134 4.49 17.18 0.18
N TYR A 135 4.76 15.96 -0.29
CA TYR A 135 5.20 14.88 0.59
C TYR A 135 6.49 15.21 1.36
N GLY A 136 7.41 15.95 0.74
CA GLY A 136 8.63 16.45 1.39
C GLY A 136 8.36 17.32 2.60
N ASP A 137 7.32 18.18 2.55
CA ASP A 137 6.91 19.05 3.66
C ASP A 137 6.40 18.18 4.84
N PHE A 138 5.58 17.16 4.56
CA PHE A 138 5.14 16.20 5.57
C PHE A 138 6.32 15.47 6.21
N ALA A 139 7.27 14.96 5.42
CA ALA A 139 8.44 14.25 5.92
C ALA A 139 9.31 15.16 6.81
N HIS A 140 9.48 16.41 6.41
CA HIS A 140 10.20 17.41 7.21
C HIS A 140 9.48 17.71 8.53
N TRP A 141 8.19 17.99 8.48
CA TRP A 141 7.36 18.21 9.66
C TRP A 141 7.39 17.02 10.61
N GLN A 142 7.26 15.80 10.10
CA GLN A 142 7.30 14.58 10.89
C GLN A 142 8.64 14.45 11.65
N ARG A 143 9.77 14.68 10.96
CA ARG A 143 11.10 14.66 11.60
C ARG A 143 11.27 15.73 12.68
N GLN A 144 10.79 16.95 12.42
CA GLN A 144 10.84 18.02 13.41
C GLN A 144 10.00 17.68 14.66
N THR A 145 8.80 17.14 14.46
CA THR A 145 7.93 16.73 15.58
C THR A 145 8.56 15.58 16.36
N GLN A 146 9.23 14.66 15.68
CA GLN A 146 9.98 13.56 16.33
C GLN A 146 11.23 14.02 17.10
N ALA A 147 11.83 15.12 16.73
CA ALA A 147 12.98 15.69 17.45
C ALA A 147 12.60 16.37 18.79
N HIS A 148 11.30 16.64 19.03
CA HIS A 148 10.82 17.18 20.31
C HIS A 148 10.53 16.04 21.30
N GLU A 149 11.48 15.75 22.17
CA GLU A 149 11.49 14.60 23.10
C GLU A 149 10.22 14.45 23.95
N SER A 150 9.62 15.54 24.42
CA SER A 150 8.48 15.47 25.34
C SER A 150 7.16 14.91 24.75
N ALA A 151 6.96 15.04 23.44
CA ALA A 151 5.75 14.51 22.79
C ALA A 151 5.83 12.97 22.56
N HIS A 152 7.03 12.41 22.66
CA HIS A 152 7.29 10.99 22.39
C HIS A 152 7.30 10.15 23.65
N ASP A 153 7.63 10.73 24.82
CA ASP A 153 7.78 9.97 26.06
C ASP A 153 6.47 9.30 26.46
N ASP A 154 5.35 10.01 26.37
CA ASP A 154 4.02 9.46 26.69
C ASP A 154 3.63 8.33 25.72
N GLN A 155 3.93 8.48 24.41
CA GLN A 155 3.64 7.46 23.42
C GLN A 155 4.56 6.23 23.60
N LEU A 156 5.82 6.43 23.91
CA LEU A 156 6.76 5.34 24.18
C LEU A 156 6.35 4.59 25.46
N GLU A 157 5.95 5.29 26.50
CA GLU A 157 5.49 4.65 27.74
C GLU A 157 4.19 3.86 27.53
N PHE A 158 3.26 4.38 26.74
CA PHE A 158 2.07 3.64 26.30
C PHE A 158 2.46 2.32 25.63
N TRP A 159 3.38 2.37 24.64
CA TRP A 159 3.80 1.17 23.92
C TRP A 159 4.63 0.22 24.76
N ARG A 160 5.47 0.73 25.66
CA ARG A 160 6.20 -0.09 26.65
C ARG A 160 5.23 -0.85 27.54
N THR A 161 4.20 -0.21 28.02
CA THR A 161 3.17 -0.83 28.85
C THR A 161 2.34 -1.82 28.04
N GLN A 162 1.87 -1.41 26.87
CA GLN A 162 1.03 -2.25 25.99
C GLN A 162 1.73 -3.52 25.51
N LEU A 163 3.03 -3.45 25.27
CA LEU A 163 3.85 -4.56 24.78
C LEU A 163 4.74 -5.18 25.88
N ALA A 164 4.49 -4.87 27.15
CA ALA A 164 5.24 -5.43 28.27
C ALA A 164 5.03 -6.94 28.41
N GLY A 165 5.99 -7.61 29.05
CA GLY A 165 5.94 -9.05 29.32
C GLY A 165 6.66 -9.87 28.26
N ASN A 166 6.44 -11.18 28.31
CA ASN A 166 7.07 -12.12 27.37
C ASN A 166 6.17 -12.35 26.16
N LEU A 167 6.40 -11.58 25.10
CA LEU A 167 5.71 -11.76 23.83
C LEU A 167 6.37 -12.91 23.06
N SER A 168 5.66 -14.02 22.96
CA SER A 168 6.08 -15.15 22.12
C SER A 168 5.85 -14.83 20.64
N ALA A 169 6.79 -15.22 19.79
CA ALA A 169 6.56 -15.19 18.35
C ALA A 169 5.39 -16.11 18.01
N LEU A 170 4.45 -15.62 17.17
CA LEU A 170 3.35 -16.43 16.70
C LEU A 170 3.87 -17.45 15.68
N GLU A 171 3.84 -18.73 16.05
CA GLU A 171 4.20 -19.83 15.17
C GLU A 171 2.93 -20.52 14.64
N LEU A 172 2.70 -20.35 13.34
CA LEU A 172 1.61 -21.03 12.64
C LEU A 172 2.12 -22.38 12.10
N PRO A 173 1.27 -23.43 12.06
CA PRO A 173 1.64 -24.68 11.44
C PRO A 173 2.00 -24.44 9.98
N ALA A 174 3.23 -24.76 9.61
CA ALA A 174 3.76 -24.59 8.27
C ALA A 174 4.31 -25.91 7.74
N ASP A 175 4.08 -26.19 6.45
CA ASP A 175 4.60 -27.40 5.79
C ASP A 175 6.13 -27.37 5.63
N ARG A 176 6.73 -26.18 5.72
CA ARG A 176 8.17 -25.96 5.57
C ARG A 176 8.68 -24.98 6.62
N HIS A 177 9.90 -25.20 7.10
CA HIS A 177 10.57 -24.23 7.97
C HIS A 177 10.78 -22.88 7.27
N ARG A 178 10.66 -21.81 8.04
CA ARG A 178 11.00 -20.47 7.54
C ARG A 178 12.49 -20.42 7.19
N PRO A 179 12.87 -19.97 5.99
CA PRO A 179 14.28 -19.80 5.64
C PRO A 179 14.91 -18.67 6.46
N ALA A 180 16.22 -18.77 6.70
CA ALA A 180 16.97 -17.74 7.41
C ALA A 180 16.99 -16.38 6.68
N VAL A 181 16.86 -16.41 5.34
CA VAL A 181 16.76 -15.23 4.50
C VAL A 181 15.38 -15.26 3.82
N GLN A 182 14.66 -14.16 3.92
CA GLN A 182 13.33 -14.02 3.30
C GLN A 182 13.45 -14.09 1.77
N SER A 183 12.68 -14.98 1.14
CA SER A 183 12.68 -15.17 -0.31
C SER A 183 11.79 -14.19 -1.06
N PHE A 184 10.90 -13.50 -0.36
CA PHE A 184 9.81 -12.66 -0.92
C PHE A 184 8.86 -13.41 -1.87
N ALA A 185 8.98 -14.73 -1.98
CA ALA A 185 8.00 -15.54 -2.70
C ALA A 185 6.72 -15.65 -1.87
N GLY A 186 5.60 -15.36 -2.49
CA GLY A 186 4.29 -15.39 -1.87
C GLY A 186 3.20 -15.76 -2.87
N SER A 187 2.01 -16.02 -2.37
CA SER A 187 0.81 -16.28 -3.15
C SER A 187 -0.40 -15.78 -2.40
N ASP A 188 -1.44 -15.44 -3.14
CA ASP A 188 -2.72 -14.98 -2.60
C ASP A 188 -3.74 -16.10 -2.65
N VAL A 189 -4.54 -16.22 -1.59
CA VAL A 189 -5.73 -17.10 -1.55
C VAL A 189 -6.95 -16.20 -1.49
N LEU A 190 -7.66 -16.13 -2.62
CA LEU A 190 -8.89 -15.35 -2.72
C LEU A 190 -10.08 -16.16 -2.24
N PHE A 191 -10.88 -15.59 -1.37
CA PHE A 191 -12.15 -16.15 -0.94
C PHE A 191 -13.22 -15.07 -0.82
N THR A 192 -14.48 -15.46 -0.95
CA THR A 192 -15.61 -14.55 -0.85
C THR A 192 -16.44 -14.88 0.38
N ILE A 193 -16.71 -13.88 1.21
CA ILE A 193 -17.69 -14.02 2.29
C ILE A 193 -19.09 -13.87 1.68
N PRO A 194 -19.96 -14.89 1.81
CA PRO A 194 -21.32 -14.81 1.26
C PRO A 194 -22.09 -13.58 1.81
N PRO A 195 -22.91 -12.91 1.00
CA PRO A 195 -23.62 -11.70 1.42
C PRO A 195 -24.42 -11.84 2.70
N ALA A 196 -25.10 -12.99 2.91
CA ALA A 196 -25.86 -13.28 4.10
C ALA A 196 -24.98 -13.32 5.37
N LEU A 197 -23.80 -13.96 5.29
CA LEU A 197 -22.83 -14.00 6.40
C LEU A 197 -22.21 -12.62 6.63
N ALA A 198 -21.89 -11.88 5.57
CA ALA A 198 -21.37 -10.52 5.68
C ALA A 198 -22.39 -9.59 6.38
N GLN A 199 -23.69 -9.78 6.13
CA GLN A 199 -24.74 -9.03 6.83
C GLN A 199 -24.81 -9.43 8.32
N GLN A 200 -24.80 -10.72 8.65
CA GLN A 200 -24.80 -11.19 10.04
C GLN A 200 -23.60 -10.64 10.83
N LEU A 201 -22.40 -10.59 10.23
CA LEU A 201 -21.20 -10.03 10.85
C LEU A 201 -21.36 -8.51 11.11
N ARG A 202 -21.93 -7.76 10.17
CA ARG A 202 -22.22 -6.34 10.35
C ARG A 202 -23.23 -6.12 11.49
N ASP A 203 -24.28 -6.94 11.52
CA ASP A 203 -25.34 -6.85 12.56
C ASP A 203 -24.77 -7.19 13.96
N LEU A 204 -23.90 -8.20 14.04
CA LEU A 204 -23.19 -8.56 15.28
C LEU A 204 -22.34 -7.40 15.77
N GLY A 205 -21.45 -6.89 14.90
CA GLY A 205 -20.58 -5.75 15.23
C GLY A 205 -21.39 -4.50 15.61
N GLY A 206 -22.44 -4.19 14.84
CA GLY A 206 -23.31 -3.03 15.11
C GLY A 206 -24.00 -3.10 16.48
N ARG A 207 -24.48 -4.28 16.90
CA ARG A 207 -25.06 -4.47 18.26
C ARG A 207 -24.03 -4.27 19.37
N ALA A 208 -22.77 -4.59 19.10
CA ALA A 208 -21.67 -4.42 20.06
C ALA A 208 -20.98 -3.03 19.96
N GLY A 209 -21.46 -2.13 19.11
CA GLY A 209 -20.80 -0.83 18.86
C GLY A 209 -19.45 -0.95 18.15
N CYS A 210 -19.20 -2.08 17.48
CA CYS A 210 -17.94 -2.37 16.80
C CYS A 210 -18.01 -2.04 15.30
N THR A 211 -16.89 -1.61 14.75
CA THR A 211 -16.72 -1.45 13.29
C THR A 211 -16.56 -2.83 12.61
N ALA A 212 -16.74 -2.89 11.29
CA ALA A 212 -16.44 -4.10 10.52
C ALA A 212 -14.99 -4.56 10.70
N PHE A 213 -14.04 -3.62 10.78
CA PHE A 213 -12.63 -3.93 11.04
C PHE A 213 -12.47 -4.65 12.40
N MET A 214 -13.04 -4.12 13.47
CA MET A 214 -12.96 -4.72 14.81
C MET A 214 -13.55 -6.13 14.82
N THR A 215 -14.70 -6.33 14.17
CA THR A 215 -15.39 -7.62 14.08
C THR A 215 -14.51 -8.65 13.33
N MET A 216 -13.95 -8.26 12.19
CA MET A 216 -13.09 -9.14 11.38
C MET A 216 -11.76 -9.41 12.07
N LEU A 217 -11.19 -8.42 12.74
CA LEU A 217 -9.96 -8.60 13.51
C LEU A 217 -10.14 -9.59 14.66
N ALA A 218 -11.24 -9.47 15.43
CA ALA A 218 -11.56 -10.42 16.50
C ALA A 218 -11.69 -11.85 15.96
N ALA A 219 -12.40 -12.04 14.84
CA ALA A 219 -12.51 -13.34 14.19
C ALA A 219 -11.14 -13.89 13.73
N PHE A 220 -10.28 -13.01 13.21
CA PHE A 220 -8.93 -13.38 12.79
C PHE A 220 -8.05 -13.74 13.99
N GLN A 221 -8.14 -13.03 15.10
CA GLN A 221 -7.41 -13.34 16.33
C GLN A 221 -7.83 -14.71 16.89
N VAL A 222 -9.13 -15.03 16.91
CA VAL A 222 -9.63 -16.36 17.30
C VAL A 222 -9.09 -17.46 16.36
N LEU A 223 -9.04 -17.18 15.05
CA LEU A 223 -8.47 -18.13 14.08
C LEU A 223 -6.98 -18.40 14.39
N LEU A 224 -6.20 -17.34 14.63
CA LEU A 224 -4.78 -17.46 14.97
C LEU A 224 -4.58 -18.21 16.29
N HIS A 225 -5.35 -17.89 17.33
CA HIS A 225 -5.34 -18.60 18.62
C HIS A 225 -5.53 -20.09 18.44
N ARG A 226 -6.55 -20.49 17.67
CA ARG A 226 -6.86 -21.91 17.44
C ARG A 226 -5.78 -22.65 16.65
N HIS A 227 -5.08 -21.98 15.75
CA HIS A 227 -4.01 -22.60 14.96
C HIS A 227 -2.65 -22.59 15.66
N ALA A 228 -2.34 -21.55 16.41
CA ALA A 228 -1.06 -21.39 17.09
C ALA A 228 -1.04 -21.93 18.52
N GLY A 229 -2.22 -22.11 19.15
CA GLY A 229 -2.32 -22.58 20.54
C GLY A 229 -1.79 -21.60 21.57
N VAL A 230 -1.77 -20.29 21.27
CA VAL A 230 -1.33 -19.20 22.16
C VAL A 230 -2.47 -18.25 22.44
N ASP A 231 -2.55 -17.74 23.67
CA ASP A 231 -3.63 -16.84 24.09
C ASP A 231 -3.30 -15.37 23.83
N ASP A 232 -2.03 -14.99 24.01
CA ASP A 232 -1.54 -13.63 23.85
C ASP A 232 -1.04 -13.40 22.42
N ILE A 233 -1.82 -12.65 21.65
CA ILE A 233 -1.61 -12.47 20.21
C ILE A 233 -1.35 -11.00 19.90
N VAL A 234 -0.24 -10.74 19.19
CA VAL A 234 0.09 -9.42 18.66
C VAL A 234 0.01 -9.45 17.14
N ILE A 235 -0.79 -8.53 16.59
CA ILE A 235 -0.96 -8.37 15.15
C ILE A 235 -0.50 -6.98 14.75
N GLY A 236 0.41 -6.89 13.76
CA GLY A 236 0.76 -5.63 13.12
C GLY A 236 -0.34 -5.22 12.14
N THR A 237 -0.81 -3.98 12.22
CA THR A 237 -1.75 -3.41 11.27
C THR A 237 -1.25 -2.08 10.72
N PRO A 238 -1.38 -1.83 9.39
CA PRO A 238 -1.04 -0.53 8.83
C PRO A 238 -2.10 0.50 9.18
N ILE A 239 -1.65 1.71 9.49
CA ILE A 239 -2.49 2.91 9.64
C ILE A 239 -2.01 4.00 8.69
N ALA A 240 -2.93 4.79 8.16
CA ALA A 240 -2.60 5.93 7.32
C ALA A 240 -2.39 7.17 8.20
N LEU A 241 -1.23 7.80 8.09
CA LEU A 241 -0.90 9.04 8.81
C LEU A 241 -1.40 10.31 8.11
N ARG A 242 -2.46 10.23 7.32
CA ARG A 242 -3.12 11.39 6.70
C ARG A 242 -4.07 12.05 7.70
N THR A 243 -3.50 12.62 8.76
CA THR A 243 -4.24 13.22 9.89
C THR A 243 -4.75 14.64 9.62
N ARG A 244 -4.42 15.21 8.46
CA ARG A 244 -4.80 16.55 8.04
C ARG A 244 -5.40 16.49 6.64
N SER A 245 -6.36 17.34 6.36
CA SER A 245 -7.03 17.42 5.05
C SER A 245 -6.08 17.74 3.91
N GLU A 246 -5.03 18.53 4.18
CA GLU A 246 -4.00 18.89 3.20
C GLU A 246 -3.17 17.71 2.71
N LEU A 247 -3.14 16.61 3.50
CA LEU A 247 -2.42 15.39 3.15
C LEU A 247 -3.26 14.40 2.32
N GLU A 248 -4.60 14.54 2.34
CA GLU A 248 -5.50 13.62 1.63
C GLU A 248 -5.24 13.56 0.13
N PRO A 249 -5.03 14.70 -0.59
CA PRO A 249 -4.83 14.70 -2.04
C PRO A 249 -3.39 14.37 -2.47
N LEU A 250 -2.48 14.02 -1.56
CA LEU A 250 -1.09 13.75 -1.90
C LEU A 250 -0.89 12.28 -2.32
N ILE A 251 0.05 12.08 -3.24
CA ILE A 251 0.66 10.76 -3.49
C ILE A 251 1.92 10.67 -2.63
N GLY A 252 2.05 9.58 -1.86
CA GLY A 252 3.19 9.35 -0.98
C GLY A 252 2.98 8.13 -0.08
N ASN A 253 4.00 7.68 0.60
CA ASN A 253 3.90 6.62 1.60
C ASN A 253 3.64 7.21 3.00
N PHE A 254 2.39 7.27 3.39
CA PHE A 254 1.95 7.77 4.71
C PHE A 254 1.64 6.63 5.70
N LEU A 255 2.00 5.40 5.35
CA LEU A 255 1.71 4.26 6.22
C LEU A 255 2.66 4.21 7.41
N ASN A 256 2.11 3.84 8.56
CA ASN A 256 2.85 3.38 9.71
C ASN A 256 2.25 2.06 10.20
N MET A 257 3.02 1.29 10.96
CA MET A 257 2.56 0.03 11.55
C MET A 257 2.30 0.22 13.03
N VAL A 258 1.15 -0.26 13.51
CA VAL A 258 0.82 -0.33 14.92
C VAL A 258 0.62 -1.77 15.35
N ALA A 259 0.97 -2.08 16.60
CA ALA A 259 0.77 -3.39 17.18
C ALA A 259 -0.58 -3.42 17.92
N LEU A 260 -1.43 -4.38 17.56
CA LEU A 260 -2.68 -4.66 18.25
C LEU A 260 -2.51 -5.94 19.04
N ARG A 261 -2.46 -5.84 20.38
CA ARG A 261 -2.34 -6.99 21.28
C ARG A 261 -3.72 -7.37 21.81
N CYS A 262 -4.00 -8.66 21.82
CA CYS A 262 -5.22 -9.24 22.36
C CYS A 262 -4.86 -10.44 23.23
N ASP A 263 -5.46 -10.52 24.40
CA ASP A 263 -5.41 -11.66 25.31
C ASP A 263 -6.73 -12.44 25.20
N LEU A 264 -6.64 -13.70 24.78
CA LEU A 264 -7.76 -14.63 24.64
C LEU A 264 -7.80 -15.67 25.77
N ALA A 265 -6.96 -15.52 26.82
CA ALA A 265 -6.99 -16.40 27.98
C ALA A 265 -8.35 -16.38 28.67
N GLY A 266 -8.78 -17.53 29.18
CA GLY A 266 -10.02 -17.63 29.95
C GLY A 266 -11.31 -17.65 29.11
N ASP A 267 -11.22 -17.87 27.81
CA ASP A 267 -12.36 -17.98 26.87
C ASP A 267 -13.27 -16.71 26.91
N PRO A 268 -12.72 -15.52 26.60
CA PRO A 268 -13.49 -14.28 26.64
C PRO A 268 -14.60 -14.27 25.60
N THR A 269 -15.67 -13.53 25.89
CA THR A 269 -16.74 -13.28 24.90
C THR A 269 -16.27 -12.29 23.84
N PHE A 270 -16.98 -12.27 22.70
CA PHE A 270 -16.70 -11.30 21.63
C PHE A 270 -16.86 -9.82 22.07
N VAL A 271 -17.73 -9.55 23.04
CA VAL A 271 -18.05 -8.21 23.57
C VAL A 271 -17.33 -7.94 24.87
#